data_4b7454bb7eee5578aaeb7bc6b08403b9
#
_entry.id   4b7454bb7eee5578aaeb7bc6b08403b9
#
_cell.length_a   1.000
_cell.length_b   1.000
_cell.length_c   1.000
_cell.angle_alpha   90.00
_cell.angle_beta   90.00
_cell.angle_gamma   90.00
#
_symmetry.space_group_name_H-M   'P 1'
#
loop_
_entity.id
_entity.type
_entity.pdbx_description
1 polymer ?
#
loop_
_entity_poly.entity_id
_entity_poly.type
_entity_poly.pdbx_seq_one_letter_code
_entity_poly.pdbx_strand_id
1 'polypeptide(L)'
;MIFHLDFAPQFQRNFKRLTKKNTPLRERVLKRVEDIAANPEIGENLSGNLAGKLSAHVAKHWVIIYQVFSDENRIEFQNFDHHDHAYDM
;
A
#
# COMPACT_ATOMS: atom_id res chain seq x y z
N MET A 1 16.91 -9.32 1.70
CA MET A 1 16.03 -9.86 2.75
C MET A 1 14.62 -9.99 2.21
N ILE A 2 13.96 -11.10 2.50
CA ILE A 2 12.60 -11.35 2.01
C ILE A 2 11.59 -11.09 3.13
N PHE A 3 10.66 -10.17 2.87
CA PHE A 3 9.58 -9.88 3.80
C PHE A 3 8.38 -10.76 3.50
N HIS A 4 7.69 -11.18 4.55
CA HIS A 4 6.38 -11.78 4.42
C HIS A 4 5.36 -10.67 4.17
N LEU A 5 4.51 -10.83 3.14
CA LEU A 5 3.55 -9.81 2.75
C LEU A 5 2.14 -10.20 3.19
N ASP A 6 1.50 -9.32 3.94
CA ASP A 6 0.10 -9.47 4.35
C ASP A 6 -0.73 -8.37 3.70
N PHE A 7 -1.95 -8.71 3.34
CA PHE A 7 -2.89 -7.77 2.73
C PHE A 7 -4.15 -7.72 3.57
N ALA A 8 -4.36 -6.58 4.22
CA ALA A 8 -5.53 -6.39 5.08
C ALA A 8 -6.83 -6.49 4.25
N PRO A 9 -7.94 -6.91 4.86
CA PRO A 9 -9.21 -7.02 4.14
C PRO A 9 -9.62 -5.74 3.42
N GLN A 10 -9.40 -4.58 4.03
CA GLN A 10 -9.73 -3.31 3.38
C GLN A 10 -8.92 -3.09 2.11
N PHE A 11 -7.61 -3.40 2.15
CA PHE A 11 -6.77 -3.30 0.96
C PHE A 11 -7.33 -4.21 -0.14
N GLN A 12 -7.63 -5.46 0.21
CA GLN A 12 -8.12 -6.43 -0.77
C GLN A 12 -9.43 -6.00 -1.41
N ARG A 13 -10.39 -5.53 -0.61
CA ARG A 13 -11.68 -5.06 -1.10
C ARG A 13 -11.52 -3.87 -2.04
N ASN A 14 -10.75 -2.88 -1.61
CA ASN A 14 -10.54 -1.68 -2.40
C ASN A 14 -9.78 -1.97 -3.68
N PHE A 15 -8.73 -2.78 -3.59
CA PHE A 15 -7.97 -3.17 -4.77
C PHE A 15 -8.86 -3.85 -5.81
N LYS A 16 -9.66 -4.81 -5.38
CA LYS A 16 -10.56 -5.53 -6.28
C LYS A 16 -11.59 -4.58 -6.91
N ARG A 17 -12.22 -3.76 -6.10
CA ARG A 17 -13.26 -2.83 -6.56
C ARG A 17 -12.72 -1.78 -7.52
N LEU A 18 -11.58 -1.18 -7.17
CA LEU A 18 -11.05 -0.02 -7.90
C LEU A 18 -10.27 -0.40 -9.15
N THR A 19 -9.78 -1.64 -9.24
CA THR A 19 -9.05 -2.10 -10.42
C THR A 19 -9.84 -3.05 -11.31
N LYS A 20 -11.10 -3.32 -10.96
CA LYS A 20 -11.93 -4.32 -11.64
C LYS A 20 -12.02 -4.09 -13.15
N LYS A 21 -12.14 -2.84 -13.56
CA LYS A 21 -12.26 -2.47 -14.99
C LYS A 21 -11.09 -1.61 -15.43
N ASN A 22 -9.97 -1.70 -14.72
CA ASN A 22 -8.80 -0.87 -15.00
C ASN A 22 -7.53 -1.72 -14.88
N THR A 23 -7.28 -2.50 -15.91
CA THR A 23 -6.11 -3.39 -15.95
C THR A 23 -4.78 -2.64 -15.82
N PRO A 24 -4.57 -1.50 -16.51
CA PRO A 24 -3.33 -0.76 -16.32
C PRO A 24 -3.09 -0.32 -14.88
N LEU A 25 -4.13 0.12 -14.17
CA LEU A 25 -3.99 0.49 -12.77
C LEU A 25 -3.65 -0.72 -11.92
N ARG A 26 -4.32 -1.85 -12.17
CA ARG A 26 -4.05 -3.08 -11.44
C ARG A 26 -2.58 -3.48 -11.56
N GLU A 27 -2.04 -3.44 -12.76
CA GLU A 27 -0.64 -3.79 -12.98
C GLU A 27 0.31 -2.83 -12.28
N ARG A 28 -0.02 -1.54 -12.26
CA ARG A 28 0.80 -0.55 -11.56
C ARG A 28 0.79 -0.76 -10.05
N VAL A 29 -0.37 -1.12 -9.49
CA VAL A 29 -0.46 -1.42 -8.05
C VAL A 29 0.40 -2.64 -7.72
N LEU A 30 0.29 -3.71 -8.50
CA LEU A 30 1.09 -4.92 -8.27
C LEU A 30 2.58 -4.64 -8.38
N LYS A 31 2.98 -3.85 -9.37
CA LYS A 31 4.38 -3.46 -9.51
C LYS A 31 4.85 -2.64 -8.31
N ARG A 32 4.01 -1.74 -7.82
CA ARG A 32 4.38 -0.92 -6.67
C ARG A 32 4.51 -1.76 -5.41
N VAL A 33 3.64 -2.76 -5.24
CA VAL A 33 3.77 -3.73 -4.14
C VAL A 33 5.12 -4.44 -4.21
N GLU A 34 5.54 -4.86 -5.40
CA GLU A 34 6.85 -5.48 -5.57
C GLU A 34 7.99 -4.53 -5.20
N ASP A 35 7.89 -3.27 -5.62
CA ASP A 35 8.91 -2.26 -5.30
C ASP A 35 9.02 -2.07 -3.79
N ILE A 36 7.88 -2.00 -3.09
CA ILE A 36 7.85 -1.87 -1.63
C ILE A 36 8.44 -3.11 -0.97
N ALA A 37 8.12 -4.29 -1.48
CA ALA A 37 8.66 -5.53 -0.92
C ALA A 37 10.18 -5.59 -1.05
N ALA A 38 10.73 -5.06 -2.14
CA ALA A 38 12.17 -5.02 -2.36
C ALA A 38 12.86 -3.93 -1.52
N ASN A 39 12.16 -2.83 -1.27
CA ASN A 39 12.70 -1.71 -0.48
C ASN A 39 11.57 -1.02 0.28
N PRO A 40 11.26 -1.51 1.49
CA PRO A 40 10.12 -0.97 2.26
C PRO A 40 10.23 0.51 2.62
N GLU A 41 11.40 1.10 2.50
CA GLU A 41 11.63 2.50 2.88
C GLU A 41 11.28 3.49 1.79
N ILE A 42 10.80 3.03 0.62
CA ILE A 42 10.50 3.95 -0.49
C ILE A 42 9.27 4.83 -0.23
N GLY A 43 8.40 4.44 0.69
CA GLY A 43 7.22 5.24 1.02
C GLY A 43 7.55 6.42 1.92
N GLU A 44 6.60 7.33 2.06
CA GLU A 44 6.72 8.46 2.96
C GLU A 44 6.15 8.11 4.34
N ASN A 45 6.88 8.45 5.37
CA ASN A 45 6.41 8.27 6.74
C ASN A 45 5.24 9.20 7.04
N LEU A 46 4.19 8.66 7.63
CA LEU A 46 3.03 9.42 8.00
C LEU A 46 3.11 9.84 9.47
N SER A 47 2.30 10.83 9.84
CA SER A 47 2.30 11.37 11.19
C SER A 47 0.86 11.43 11.72
N GLY A 48 0.71 11.94 12.95
CA GLY A 48 -0.60 12.05 13.58
C GLY A 48 -1.24 10.70 13.81
N ASN A 49 -2.49 10.55 13.40
CA ASN A 49 -3.25 9.31 13.58
C ASN A 49 -2.65 8.13 12.82
N LEU A 50 -1.83 8.41 11.82
CA LEU A 50 -1.24 7.38 10.98
C LEU A 50 0.24 7.19 11.23
N ALA A 51 0.73 7.69 12.37
CA ALA A 51 2.13 7.51 12.75
C ALA A 51 2.52 6.03 12.74
N GLY A 52 3.70 5.72 12.22
CA GLY A 52 4.17 4.35 12.08
C GLY A 52 3.80 3.70 10.76
N LYS A 53 2.96 4.35 9.97
CA LYS A 53 2.59 3.86 8.65
C LYS A 53 3.33 4.66 7.57
N LEU A 54 3.36 4.08 6.36
CA LEU A 54 3.97 4.72 5.19
C LEU A 54 2.96 4.78 4.07
N SER A 55 3.15 5.74 3.17
CA SER A 55 2.34 5.84 1.97
C SER A 55 3.21 5.80 0.73
N ALA A 56 2.71 5.17 -0.32
CA ALA A 56 3.38 5.13 -1.61
C ALA A 56 2.37 5.44 -2.70
N HIS A 57 2.71 6.37 -3.57
CA HIS A 57 1.84 6.74 -4.68
C HIS A 57 1.90 5.70 -5.80
N VAL A 58 0.75 5.48 -6.42
CA VAL A 58 0.62 4.65 -7.60
C VAL A 58 -0.01 5.53 -8.67
N ALA A 59 0.65 5.66 -9.83
CA ALA A 59 0.23 6.59 -10.85
C ALA A 59 0.09 7.99 -10.21
N LYS A 60 -0.89 8.78 -10.63
CA LYS A 60 -0.99 10.16 -10.19
C LYS A 60 -1.90 10.37 -9.00
N HIS A 61 -2.94 9.54 -8.89
CA HIS A 61 -4.05 9.81 -7.97
C HIS A 61 -4.29 8.73 -6.93
N TRP A 62 -3.49 7.69 -6.90
CA TRP A 62 -3.74 6.52 -6.07
C TRP A 62 -2.65 6.36 -5.02
N VAL A 63 -3.01 5.81 -3.87
CA VAL A 63 -2.08 5.68 -2.72
C VAL A 63 -2.23 4.31 -2.08
N ILE A 64 -1.10 3.70 -1.77
CA ILE A 64 -1.03 2.50 -0.93
C ILE A 64 -0.57 2.95 0.46
N ILE A 65 -1.29 2.51 1.49
CA ILE A 65 -0.88 2.69 2.88
C ILE A 65 -0.39 1.34 3.39
N TYR A 66 0.80 1.31 3.96
CA TYR A 66 1.38 0.07 4.47
C TYR A 66 2.16 0.32 5.74
N GLN A 67 2.48 -0.75 6.45
CA GLN A 67 3.27 -0.69 7.67
C GLN A 67 4.30 -1.81 7.67
N VAL A 68 5.51 -1.50 8.12
CA VAL A 68 6.61 -2.47 8.19
C VAL A 68 6.78 -2.90 9.64
N PHE A 69 6.73 -4.21 9.87
CA PHE A 69 6.98 -4.81 11.17
C PHE A 69 8.32 -5.53 11.09
N SER A 70 9.40 -4.79 11.36
CA SER A 70 10.76 -5.28 11.18
C SER A 70 11.07 -6.49 12.05
N ASP A 71 10.56 -6.51 13.27
CA ASP A 71 10.77 -7.61 14.20
C ASP A 71 10.17 -8.92 13.71
N GLU A 72 9.12 -8.82 12.91
CA GLU A 72 8.43 -9.98 12.34
C GLU A 72 8.81 -10.23 10.89
N ASN A 73 9.69 -9.40 10.34
CA ASN A 73 10.07 -9.48 8.94
C ASN A 73 8.86 -9.48 8.02
N ARG A 74 7.91 -8.58 8.30
CA ARG A 74 6.59 -8.56 7.68
C ARG A 74 6.20 -7.16 7.24
N ILE A 75 5.53 -7.07 6.09
CA ILE A 75 4.93 -5.83 5.59
C ILE A 75 3.43 -6.06 5.47
N GLU A 76 2.63 -5.19 6.07
CA GLU A 76 1.18 -5.25 5.97
C GLU A 76 0.68 -4.12 5.09
N PHE A 77 0.05 -4.47 3.97
CA PHE A 77 -0.60 -3.52 3.08
C PHE A 77 -2.01 -3.29 3.61
N GLN A 78 -2.27 -2.09 4.12
CA GLN A 78 -3.46 -1.81 4.92
C GLN A 78 -4.58 -1.17 4.14
N ASN A 79 -4.25 -0.30 3.18
CA ASN A 79 -5.27 0.37 2.38
C ASN A 79 -4.74 0.69 0.99
N PHE A 80 -5.63 0.74 0.03
CA PHE A 80 -5.40 1.25 -1.31
C PHE A 80 -6.64 2.04 -1.70
N ASP A 81 -6.47 3.31 -2.05
CA ASP A 81 -7.59 4.15 -2.44
C ASP A 81 -7.11 5.35 -3.23
N HIS A 82 -8.07 6.12 -3.75
CA HIS A 82 -7.79 7.40 -4.35
C HIS A 82 -7.18 8.32 -3.30
N HIS A 83 -6.28 9.20 -3.73
CA HIS A 83 -5.56 10.12 -2.87
C HIS A 83 -6.48 10.86 -1.88
N ASP A 84 -7.68 11.24 -2.33
CA ASP A 84 -8.61 12.00 -1.48
C ASP A 84 -9.18 11.19 -0.32
N HIS A 85 -9.11 9.86 -0.38
CA HIS A 85 -9.73 8.97 0.61
C HIS A 85 -8.76 8.04 1.32
N ALA A 86 -7.55 7.88 0.80
CA ALA A 86 -6.61 6.88 1.30
C ALA A 86 -6.23 7.09 2.76
N TYR A 87 -6.20 8.33 3.21
CA TYR A 87 -5.78 8.68 4.56
C TYR A 87 -6.91 8.68 5.59
N ASP A 88 -8.12 8.40 5.16
CA ASP A 88 -9.30 8.33 6.02
C ASP A 88 -9.45 6.92 6.59
N MET A 89 -8.48 6.51 7.41
CA MET A 89 -8.46 5.16 7.97
C MET A 89 -8.96 5.14 9.41
#